data_020265945c6f0bd1a3091709766bb780
#
_entry.id   020265945c6f0bd1a3091709766bb780
#
_cell.length_a   1.000
_cell.length_b   1.000
_cell.length_c   1.000
_cell.angle_alpha   90.00
_cell.angle_beta   90.00
_cell.angle_gamma   90.00
#
_symmetry.space_group_name_H-M   'P 1'
#
loop_
_entity.id
_entity.type
_entity.pdbx_description
1 polymer ?
#
loop_
_entity_poly.entity_id
_entity_poly.type
_entity_poly.pdbx_seq_one_letter_code
_entity_poly.pdbx_strand_id
1 'polypeptide(L)'
;MKCDFCGANLTIDDVRCPHCNRLNKHYVAHRQEMYRYKQDYLNTKRNVYQKAGKISKRMTRIAIMAVMTALCLGSVILNFFSYSIRNMVTNYSVKQNLALHIENLDNYIQQEDWIGYEAYVDANNIYYCEENELKDYKDFSRVTRSYDYIYEYCMRVVGNKNSGDESNWYNTDRCIDEIADYLNAMYTFADGGKYDEYVDFYENHKNWCDSLMEQTEELLQAYMGVDSRMNASGEIRKLSKGELIVVLEGSYKQNEL
;
A
#
# COMPACT_ATOMS: atom_id res chain seq x y z
N MET A 1 5.27 12.02 -15.57
CA MET A 1 6.08 12.72 -16.61
C MET A 1 6.26 14.17 -16.23
N LYS A 2 7.21 14.87 -16.85
CA LYS A 2 7.46 16.30 -16.51
C LYS A 2 6.98 17.20 -17.64
N CYS A 3 6.49 18.38 -17.29
CA CYS A 3 6.13 19.41 -18.26
C CYS A 3 7.38 19.96 -18.95
N ASP A 4 7.42 19.95 -20.27
CA ASP A 4 8.56 20.44 -21.07
C ASP A 4 8.85 21.94 -20.88
N PHE A 5 7.89 22.70 -20.29
CA PHE A 5 8.00 24.17 -20.17
C PHE A 5 8.35 24.62 -18.75
N CYS A 6 7.81 23.97 -17.72
CA CYS A 6 8.01 24.41 -16.34
C CYS A 6 8.54 23.32 -15.41
N GLY A 7 8.75 22.09 -15.91
CA GLY A 7 9.29 20.97 -15.12
C GLY A 7 8.32 20.33 -14.10
N ALA A 8 7.09 20.83 -13.97
CA ALA A 8 6.11 20.27 -13.05
C ALA A 8 5.74 18.83 -13.43
N ASN A 9 5.41 18.02 -12.43
CA ASN A 9 4.94 16.64 -12.65
C ASN A 9 3.54 16.66 -13.26
N LEU A 10 3.37 15.88 -14.32
CA LEU A 10 2.11 15.71 -15.02
C LEU A 10 1.69 14.24 -15.00
N THR A 11 0.40 14.00 -15.00
CA THR A 11 -0.17 12.71 -15.34
C THR A 11 -0.47 12.65 -16.85
N ILE A 12 -0.73 11.44 -17.37
CA ILE A 12 -1.08 11.27 -18.77
C ILE A 12 -2.48 11.83 -19.08
N ASP A 13 -3.32 11.99 -18.06
CA ASP A 13 -4.70 12.48 -18.18
C ASP A 13 -4.79 14.00 -18.12
N ASP A 14 -3.73 14.68 -17.70
CA ASP A 14 -3.68 16.13 -17.64
C ASP A 14 -3.62 16.72 -19.06
N VAL A 15 -4.73 17.32 -19.49
CA VAL A 15 -4.81 18.00 -20.80
C VAL A 15 -3.88 19.21 -20.85
N ARG A 16 -3.79 19.93 -19.75
CA ARG A 16 -2.96 21.13 -19.59
C ARG A 16 -2.20 21.02 -18.28
N CYS A 17 -1.00 21.56 -18.28
CA CYS A 17 -0.20 21.67 -17.08
C CYS A 17 -0.92 22.55 -16.03
N PRO A 18 -1.16 22.07 -14.79
CA PRO A 18 -1.82 22.85 -13.76
C PRO A 18 -0.98 24.07 -13.30
N HIS A 19 0.34 24.05 -13.53
CA HIS A 19 1.21 25.15 -13.13
C HIS A 19 1.36 26.25 -14.18
N CYS A 20 1.55 25.89 -15.46
CA CYS A 20 1.79 26.88 -16.51
C CYS A 20 0.68 26.97 -17.56
N ASN A 21 -0.38 26.21 -17.38
CA ASN A 21 -1.56 26.12 -18.26
C ASN A 21 -1.26 25.75 -19.74
N ARG A 22 -0.03 25.36 -20.07
CA ARG A 22 0.34 24.94 -21.42
C ARG A 22 -0.15 23.52 -21.70
N LEU A 23 -0.42 23.24 -22.95
CA LEU A 23 -0.92 21.94 -23.43
C LEU A 23 0.13 20.86 -23.16
N ASN A 24 -0.33 19.74 -22.61
CA ASN A 24 0.50 18.56 -22.38
C ASN A 24 0.67 17.80 -23.72
N LYS A 25 1.86 17.84 -24.29
CA LYS A 25 2.17 17.18 -25.55
C LYS A 25 2.01 15.65 -25.46
N HIS A 26 2.33 15.06 -24.30
CA HIS A 26 2.18 13.63 -24.09
C HIS A 26 0.71 13.20 -24.05
N TYR A 27 -0.18 14.03 -23.46
CA TYR A 27 -1.62 13.82 -23.54
C TYR A 27 -2.10 13.83 -25.01
N VAL A 28 -1.65 14.82 -25.81
CA VAL A 28 -2.03 14.93 -27.23
C VAL A 28 -1.54 13.72 -28.02
N ALA A 29 -0.27 13.33 -27.83
CA ALA A 29 0.31 12.16 -28.50
C ALA A 29 -0.44 10.87 -28.11
N HIS A 30 -0.70 10.68 -26.83
CA HIS A 30 -1.47 9.52 -26.34
C HIS A 30 -2.89 9.49 -26.92
N ARG A 31 -3.58 10.63 -26.96
CA ARG A 31 -4.91 10.75 -27.57
C ARG A 31 -4.89 10.40 -29.06
N GLN A 32 -3.87 10.87 -29.80
CA GLN A 32 -3.71 10.56 -31.23
C GLN A 32 -3.45 9.06 -31.44
N GLU A 33 -2.60 8.46 -30.63
CA GLU A 33 -2.34 7.01 -30.66
C GLU A 33 -3.62 6.20 -30.37
N MET A 34 -4.35 6.54 -29.32
CA MET A 34 -5.62 5.89 -28.98
C MET A 34 -6.65 6.03 -30.10
N TYR A 35 -6.71 7.21 -30.75
CA TYR A 35 -7.58 7.41 -31.92
C TYR A 35 -7.15 6.55 -33.10
N ARG A 36 -5.84 6.45 -33.39
CA ARG A 36 -5.29 5.59 -34.46
C ARG A 36 -5.59 4.11 -34.22
N TYR A 37 -5.35 3.63 -32.97
CA TYR A 37 -5.70 2.25 -32.58
C TYR A 37 -7.20 1.97 -32.76
N LYS A 38 -8.06 2.92 -32.39
CA LYS A 38 -9.50 2.79 -32.58
C LYS A 38 -9.88 2.69 -34.09
N GLN A 39 -9.26 3.50 -34.93
CA GLN A 39 -9.50 3.46 -36.37
C GLN A 39 -8.98 2.16 -37.02
N ASP A 40 -7.80 1.72 -36.61
CA ASP A 40 -7.22 0.45 -37.09
C ASP A 40 -8.07 -0.75 -36.67
N TYR A 41 -8.57 -0.72 -35.44
CA TYR A 41 -9.53 -1.73 -34.95
C TYR A 41 -10.82 -1.74 -35.79
N LEU A 42 -11.40 -0.58 -36.05
CA LEU A 42 -12.64 -0.48 -36.83
C LEU A 42 -12.41 -0.91 -38.33
N ASN A 43 -11.28 -0.57 -38.91
CA ASN A 43 -10.91 -0.96 -40.26
C ASN A 43 -10.67 -2.48 -40.34
N THR A 44 -9.94 -3.03 -39.41
CA THR A 44 -9.72 -4.48 -39.30
C THR A 44 -11.04 -5.22 -39.13
N LYS A 45 -11.89 -4.74 -38.24
CA LYS A 45 -13.23 -5.29 -38.03
C LYS A 45 -14.06 -5.28 -39.33
N ARG A 46 -14.06 -4.15 -40.07
CA ARG A 46 -14.79 -4.01 -41.35
C ARG A 46 -14.23 -4.99 -42.41
N ASN A 47 -12.90 -5.10 -42.54
CA ASN A 47 -12.23 -5.99 -43.46
C ASN A 47 -12.54 -7.46 -43.16
N VAL A 48 -12.56 -7.85 -41.89
CA VAL A 48 -12.93 -9.19 -41.47
C VAL A 48 -14.37 -9.50 -41.84
N TYR A 49 -15.31 -8.58 -41.61
CA TYR A 49 -16.71 -8.77 -41.99
C TYR A 49 -16.92 -8.84 -43.49
N GLN A 50 -16.21 -8.01 -44.29
CA GLN A 50 -16.27 -8.03 -45.74
C GLN A 50 -15.70 -9.32 -46.35
N LYS A 51 -14.58 -9.82 -45.82
CA LYS A 51 -13.98 -11.10 -46.23
C LYS A 51 -14.82 -12.30 -45.78
N ALA A 52 -15.40 -12.24 -44.59
CA ALA A 52 -16.28 -13.28 -44.06
C ALA A 52 -17.61 -13.43 -44.83
N GLY A 53 -18.03 -12.37 -45.55
CA GLY A 53 -19.24 -12.43 -46.42
C GLY A 53 -19.14 -13.40 -47.63
N LYS A 54 -17.93 -13.85 -47.97
CA LYS A 54 -17.67 -14.87 -49.00
C LYS A 54 -17.57 -16.31 -48.46
N ILE A 55 -17.34 -16.47 -47.17
CA ILE A 55 -17.32 -17.79 -46.52
C ILE A 55 -18.63 -17.95 -45.75
N SER A 56 -19.33 -19.06 -45.98
CA SER A 56 -20.65 -19.37 -45.39
C SER A 56 -20.82 -18.70 -43.99
N LYS A 57 -21.73 -17.70 -43.88
CA LYS A 57 -21.99 -16.88 -42.68
C LYS A 57 -22.12 -17.68 -41.38
N ARG A 58 -22.42 -18.94 -41.46
CA ARG A 58 -22.57 -19.87 -40.33
C ARG A 58 -21.21 -20.35 -39.79
N MET A 59 -20.28 -20.73 -40.67
CA MET A 59 -18.97 -21.25 -40.28
C MET A 59 -18.11 -20.16 -39.63
N THR A 60 -18.17 -18.94 -40.15
CA THR A 60 -17.41 -17.81 -39.60
C THR A 60 -17.90 -17.42 -38.20
N ARG A 61 -19.23 -17.45 -37.97
CA ARG A 61 -19.78 -17.18 -36.62
C ARG A 61 -19.35 -18.23 -35.62
N ILE A 62 -19.36 -19.50 -35.98
CA ILE A 62 -18.92 -20.59 -35.13
C ILE A 62 -17.43 -20.48 -34.81
N ALA A 63 -16.60 -20.17 -35.83
CA ALA A 63 -15.17 -20.00 -35.64
C ALA A 63 -14.84 -18.79 -34.70
N ILE A 64 -15.51 -17.65 -34.92
CA ILE A 64 -15.33 -16.48 -34.06
C ILE A 64 -15.79 -16.78 -32.62
N MET A 65 -16.94 -17.42 -32.45
CA MET A 65 -17.42 -17.81 -31.12
C MET A 65 -16.45 -18.80 -30.45
N ALA A 66 -15.94 -19.79 -31.17
CA ALA A 66 -14.97 -20.74 -30.63
C ALA A 66 -13.67 -20.05 -30.19
N VAL A 67 -13.14 -19.12 -30.99
CA VAL A 67 -11.94 -18.34 -30.65
C VAL A 67 -12.20 -17.44 -29.43
N MET A 68 -13.33 -16.74 -29.40
CA MET A 68 -13.70 -15.88 -28.26
C MET A 68 -13.90 -16.70 -26.98
N THR A 69 -14.55 -17.86 -27.09
CA THR A 69 -14.72 -18.76 -25.95
C THR A 69 -13.36 -19.30 -25.46
N ALA A 70 -12.47 -19.68 -26.36
CA ALA A 70 -11.12 -20.13 -26.02
C ALA A 70 -10.29 -19.02 -25.35
N LEU A 71 -10.39 -17.78 -25.83
CA LEU A 71 -9.72 -16.62 -25.23
C LEU A 71 -10.31 -16.30 -23.84
N CYS A 72 -11.63 -16.34 -23.70
CA CYS A 72 -12.28 -16.17 -22.39
C CYS A 72 -11.88 -17.27 -21.40
N LEU A 73 -11.92 -18.52 -21.81
CA LEU A 73 -11.49 -19.64 -20.96
C LEU A 73 -9.98 -19.53 -20.64
N GLY A 74 -9.16 -19.18 -21.61
CA GLY A 74 -7.74 -18.95 -21.41
C GLY A 74 -7.47 -17.81 -20.42
N SER A 75 -8.20 -16.70 -20.51
CA SER A 75 -8.06 -15.59 -19.56
C SER A 75 -8.52 -15.93 -18.15
N VAL A 76 -9.59 -16.72 -17.99
CA VAL A 76 -10.05 -17.21 -16.69
C VAL A 76 -9.00 -18.16 -16.09
N ILE A 77 -8.46 -19.08 -16.88
CA ILE A 77 -7.40 -20.00 -16.44
C ILE A 77 -6.15 -19.22 -16.02
N LEU A 78 -5.70 -18.27 -16.84
CA LEU A 78 -4.54 -17.41 -16.52
C LEU A 78 -4.78 -16.59 -15.26
N ASN A 79 -5.97 -16.04 -15.06
CA ASN A 79 -6.31 -15.33 -13.80
C ASN A 79 -6.29 -16.27 -12.59
N PHE A 80 -6.81 -17.50 -12.75
CA PHE A 80 -6.85 -18.48 -11.65
C PHE A 80 -5.43 -18.95 -11.24
N PHE A 81 -4.55 -19.13 -12.22
CA PHE A 81 -3.17 -19.58 -11.97
C PHE A 81 -2.18 -18.43 -11.78
N SER A 82 -2.50 -17.20 -12.17
CA SER A 82 -1.58 -16.05 -12.08
C SER A 82 -1.11 -15.81 -10.65
N TYR A 83 -2.00 -15.96 -9.67
CA TYR A 83 -1.65 -15.82 -8.25
C TYR A 83 -0.65 -16.91 -7.80
N SER A 84 -0.92 -18.16 -8.14
CA SER A 84 -0.02 -19.27 -7.77
C SER A 84 1.33 -19.18 -8.48
N ILE A 85 1.34 -18.82 -9.76
CA ILE A 85 2.59 -18.63 -10.52
C ILE A 85 3.38 -17.45 -9.97
N ARG A 86 2.71 -16.34 -9.67
CA ARG A 86 3.34 -15.16 -9.07
C ARG A 86 4.00 -15.52 -7.73
N ASN A 87 3.26 -16.17 -6.83
CA ASN A 87 3.79 -16.59 -5.54
C ASN A 87 4.99 -17.55 -5.70
N MET A 88 4.91 -18.50 -6.62
CA MET A 88 5.99 -19.47 -6.87
C MET A 88 7.25 -18.76 -7.41
N VAL A 89 7.11 -17.84 -8.37
CA VAL A 89 8.23 -17.05 -8.90
C VAL A 89 8.82 -16.14 -7.84
N THR A 90 7.97 -15.49 -7.04
CA THR A 90 8.41 -14.61 -5.96
C THR A 90 9.15 -15.40 -4.88
N ASN A 91 8.61 -16.50 -4.41
CA ASN A 91 9.29 -17.37 -3.44
C ASN A 91 10.64 -17.85 -3.95
N TYR A 92 10.74 -18.25 -5.21
CA TYR A 92 11.98 -18.67 -5.81
C TYR A 92 13.00 -17.51 -5.86
N SER A 93 12.58 -16.32 -6.22
CA SER A 93 13.45 -15.13 -6.28
C SER A 93 13.97 -14.75 -4.89
N VAL A 94 13.07 -14.71 -3.88
CA VAL A 94 13.43 -14.40 -2.49
C VAL A 94 14.42 -15.43 -1.96
N LYS A 95 14.16 -16.70 -2.19
CA LYS A 95 15.06 -17.79 -1.76
C LYS A 95 16.46 -17.69 -2.37
N GLN A 96 16.57 -17.33 -3.65
CA GLN A 96 17.86 -17.17 -4.30
C GLN A 96 18.68 -16.00 -3.75
N ASN A 97 18.02 -14.98 -3.21
CA ASN A 97 18.66 -13.78 -2.67
C ASN A 97 18.48 -13.66 -1.15
N LEU A 98 18.23 -14.77 -0.46
CA LEU A 98 17.88 -14.81 0.96
C LEU A 98 18.87 -14.02 1.84
N ALA A 99 20.15 -14.26 1.68
CA ALA A 99 21.18 -13.57 2.46
C ALA A 99 21.17 -12.05 2.24
N LEU A 100 20.95 -11.61 1.00
CA LEU A 100 20.83 -10.19 0.66
C LEU A 100 19.56 -9.58 1.28
N HIS A 101 18.45 -10.32 1.29
CA HIS A 101 17.21 -9.84 1.92
C HIS A 101 17.39 -9.69 3.43
N ILE A 102 18.02 -10.66 4.10
CA ILE A 102 18.33 -10.58 5.53
C ILE A 102 19.22 -9.38 5.82
N GLU A 103 20.32 -9.21 5.08
CA GLU A 103 21.24 -8.08 5.24
C GLU A 103 20.50 -6.71 5.10
N ASN A 104 19.63 -6.58 4.11
CA ASN A 104 18.87 -5.35 3.92
C ASN A 104 17.87 -5.11 5.07
N LEU A 105 17.17 -6.16 5.52
CA LEU A 105 16.22 -6.04 6.64
C LEU A 105 16.94 -5.67 7.94
N ASP A 106 18.09 -6.29 8.21
CA ASP A 106 18.94 -5.93 9.36
C ASP A 106 19.41 -4.47 9.28
N ASN A 107 19.75 -3.98 8.09
CA ASN A 107 20.14 -2.60 7.89
C ASN A 107 18.99 -1.62 8.21
N TYR A 108 17.77 -1.91 7.77
CA TYR A 108 16.60 -1.09 8.13
C TYR A 108 16.32 -1.09 9.63
N ILE A 109 16.43 -2.25 10.27
CA ILE A 109 16.27 -2.39 11.73
C ILE A 109 17.35 -1.59 12.48
N GLN A 110 18.60 -1.67 12.05
CA GLN A 110 19.71 -0.92 12.66
C GLN A 110 19.57 0.60 12.49
N GLN A 111 18.96 1.03 11.39
CA GLN A 111 18.68 2.45 11.12
C GLN A 111 17.37 2.92 11.74
N GLU A 112 16.59 1.99 12.32
CA GLU A 112 15.25 2.25 12.85
C GLU A 112 14.32 2.89 11.79
N ASP A 113 14.53 2.55 10.50
CA ASP A 113 13.71 3.01 9.38
C ASP A 113 12.55 2.02 9.14
N TRP A 114 11.51 2.16 9.94
CA TRP A 114 10.36 1.24 9.95
C TRP A 114 9.50 1.36 8.70
N ILE A 115 9.40 2.56 8.13
CA ILE A 115 8.69 2.79 6.86
C ILE A 115 9.47 2.15 5.71
N GLY A 116 10.78 2.36 5.66
CA GLY A 116 11.65 1.72 4.68
C GLY A 116 11.65 0.20 4.80
N TYR A 117 11.63 -0.32 6.03
CA TYR A 117 11.52 -1.75 6.31
C TYR A 117 10.25 -2.35 5.69
N GLU A 118 9.07 -1.78 6.01
CA GLU A 118 7.79 -2.29 5.50
C GLU A 118 7.70 -2.15 3.97
N ALA A 119 8.14 -1.02 3.42
CA ALA A 119 8.22 -0.83 1.98
C ALA A 119 9.12 -1.87 1.29
N TYR A 120 10.23 -2.25 1.93
CA TYR A 120 11.13 -3.28 1.42
C TYR A 120 10.49 -4.67 1.46
N VAL A 121 9.82 -5.03 2.57
CA VAL A 121 9.09 -6.30 2.73
C VAL A 121 8.02 -6.45 1.66
N ASP A 122 7.22 -5.40 1.44
CA ASP A 122 6.14 -5.40 0.45
C ASP A 122 6.67 -5.43 -0.99
N ALA A 123 7.66 -4.60 -1.33
CA ALA A 123 8.25 -4.54 -2.67
C ALA A 123 8.86 -5.87 -3.11
N ASN A 124 9.45 -6.61 -2.17
CA ASN A 124 10.08 -7.90 -2.43
C ASN A 124 9.16 -9.09 -2.15
N ASN A 125 7.92 -8.85 -1.69
CA ASN A 125 6.94 -9.87 -1.31
C ASN A 125 7.48 -10.87 -0.27
N ILE A 126 8.31 -10.42 0.65
CA ILE A 126 8.98 -11.25 1.66
C ILE A 126 7.95 -11.91 2.58
N TYR A 127 6.87 -11.24 2.86
CA TYR A 127 5.77 -11.74 3.69
C TYR A 127 5.23 -13.10 3.22
N TYR A 128 5.21 -13.35 1.90
CA TYR A 128 4.71 -14.59 1.30
C TYR A 128 5.76 -15.69 1.15
N CYS A 129 7.01 -15.43 1.53
CA CYS A 129 8.07 -16.41 1.47
C CYS A 129 7.96 -17.40 2.64
N GLU A 130 8.16 -18.70 2.39
CA GLU A 130 8.03 -19.76 3.39
C GLU A 130 9.35 -20.11 4.09
N GLU A 131 10.46 -19.44 3.77
CA GLU A 131 11.75 -19.71 4.39
C GLU A 131 11.73 -19.34 5.89
N ASN A 132 12.23 -20.26 6.71
CA ASN A 132 12.20 -20.13 8.18
C ASN A 132 13.09 -18.98 8.67
N GLU A 133 14.18 -18.70 7.97
CA GLU A 133 15.12 -17.63 8.27
C GLU A 133 14.48 -16.23 8.19
N LEU A 134 13.35 -16.11 7.47
CA LEU A 134 12.59 -14.87 7.36
C LEU A 134 11.40 -14.81 8.33
N LYS A 135 11.22 -15.81 9.18
CA LYS A 135 10.05 -15.88 10.08
C LYS A 135 10.01 -14.65 10.98
N ASP A 136 11.09 -14.35 11.68
CA ASP A 136 11.13 -13.25 12.65
C ASP A 136 10.94 -11.89 11.98
N TYR A 137 11.47 -11.70 10.77
CA TYR A 137 11.25 -10.49 10.00
C TYR A 137 9.79 -10.36 9.54
N LYS A 138 9.14 -11.45 9.17
CA LYS A 138 7.70 -11.44 8.80
C LYS A 138 6.81 -11.16 10.00
N ASP A 139 7.16 -11.72 11.15
CA ASP A 139 6.42 -11.47 12.39
C ASP A 139 6.61 -10.01 12.83
N PHE A 140 7.80 -9.46 12.67
CA PHE A 140 8.05 -8.05 12.93
C PHE A 140 7.34 -7.13 11.93
N SER A 141 7.23 -7.49 10.65
CA SER A 141 6.46 -6.73 9.65
C SER A 141 4.99 -6.52 10.05
N ARG A 142 4.41 -7.42 10.83
CA ARG A 142 3.03 -7.23 11.35
C ARG A 142 2.93 -6.05 12.30
N VAL A 143 3.99 -5.79 13.06
CA VAL A 143 4.04 -4.67 14.01
C VAL A 143 4.42 -3.37 13.30
N THR A 144 5.44 -3.43 12.41
CA THR A 144 5.88 -2.25 11.64
C THR A 144 4.79 -1.73 10.71
N ARG A 145 3.94 -2.60 10.19
CA ARG A 145 2.76 -2.21 9.41
C ARG A 145 1.77 -1.36 10.22
N SER A 146 1.62 -1.65 11.51
CA SER A 146 0.79 -0.79 12.38
C SER A 146 1.38 0.61 12.50
N TYR A 147 2.71 0.73 12.61
CA TYR A 147 3.41 2.03 12.61
C TYR A 147 3.18 2.81 11.30
N ASP A 148 3.30 2.16 10.16
CA ASP A 148 3.08 2.78 8.85
C ASP A 148 1.66 3.33 8.73
N TYR A 149 0.64 2.58 9.13
CA TYR A 149 -0.74 3.06 9.16
C TYR A 149 -0.94 4.20 10.16
N ILE A 150 -0.38 4.12 11.38
CA ILE A 150 -0.46 5.21 12.35
C ILE A 150 0.15 6.48 11.77
N TYR A 151 1.33 6.39 11.12
CA TYR A 151 1.95 7.52 10.45
C TYR A 151 1.04 8.10 9.37
N GLU A 152 0.48 7.26 8.50
CA GLU A 152 -0.44 7.70 7.43
C GLU A 152 -1.66 8.43 8.01
N TYR A 153 -2.30 7.90 9.04
CA TYR A 153 -3.46 8.53 9.66
C TYR A 153 -3.12 9.83 10.40
N CYS A 154 -1.98 9.90 11.08
CA CYS A 154 -1.49 11.15 11.66
C CYS A 154 -1.31 12.24 10.59
N MET A 155 -0.72 11.89 9.44
CA MET A 155 -0.58 12.82 8.31
C MET A 155 -1.93 13.26 7.73
N ARG A 156 -2.94 12.36 7.73
CA ARG A 156 -4.31 12.70 7.30
C ARG A 156 -4.97 13.67 8.28
N VAL A 157 -4.82 13.47 9.59
CA VAL A 157 -5.32 14.40 10.62
C VAL A 157 -4.74 15.81 10.40
N VAL A 158 -3.42 15.92 10.18
CA VAL A 158 -2.77 17.20 9.87
C VAL A 158 -3.29 17.78 8.55
N GLY A 159 -3.51 16.95 7.55
CA GLY A 159 -4.08 17.35 6.26
C GLY A 159 -5.50 17.89 6.41
N ASN A 160 -6.37 17.24 7.17
CA ASN A 160 -7.73 17.68 7.44
C ASN A 160 -7.75 19.03 8.17
N LYS A 161 -6.91 19.19 9.21
CA LYS A 161 -6.75 20.45 9.92
C LYS A 161 -6.37 21.61 8.98
N ASN A 162 -5.42 21.40 8.09
CA ASN A 162 -4.94 22.42 7.17
C ASN A 162 -5.94 22.75 6.06
N SER A 163 -6.75 21.79 5.63
CA SER A 163 -7.75 22.00 4.57
C SER A 163 -9.08 22.53 5.08
N GLY A 164 -9.40 22.29 6.35
CA GLY A 164 -10.72 22.53 6.93
C GLY A 164 -11.82 21.67 6.33
N ASP A 165 -11.49 20.60 5.61
CA ASP A 165 -12.43 19.70 4.95
C ASP A 165 -12.65 18.42 5.77
N GLU A 166 -13.67 18.46 6.62
CA GLU A 166 -14.16 17.30 7.40
C GLU A 166 -15.23 16.46 6.66
N SER A 167 -15.54 16.81 5.42
CA SER A 167 -16.61 16.14 4.65
C SER A 167 -16.18 14.81 4.02
N ASN A 168 -14.91 14.48 4.11
CA ASN A 168 -14.30 13.33 3.47
C ASN A 168 -14.51 12.05 4.34
N TRP A 169 -14.46 10.87 3.69
CA TRP A 169 -14.53 9.55 4.35
C TRP A 169 -13.48 9.35 5.46
N TYR A 170 -12.33 10.01 5.35
CA TYR A 170 -11.25 10.01 6.33
C TYR A 170 -11.26 11.31 7.15
N ASN A 171 -12.40 11.66 7.76
CA ASN A 171 -12.47 12.77 8.70
C ASN A 171 -11.58 12.52 9.94
N THR A 172 -11.34 13.57 10.71
CA THR A 172 -10.43 13.53 11.86
C THR A 172 -10.84 12.48 12.89
N ASP A 173 -12.12 12.38 13.23
CA ASP A 173 -12.62 11.42 14.23
C ASP A 173 -12.35 9.98 13.79
N ARG A 174 -12.59 9.67 12.52
CA ARG A 174 -12.29 8.35 11.97
C ARG A 174 -10.80 8.05 11.96
N CYS A 175 -9.96 9.01 11.59
CA CYS A 175 -8.51 8.83 11.63
C CYS A 175 -8.02 8.52 13.05
N ILE A 176 -8.58 9.19 14.07
CA ILE A 176 -8.26 8.93 15.47
C ILE A 176 -8.68 7.51 15.90
N ASP A 177 -9.88 7.07 15.48
CA ASP A 177 -10.34 5.70 15.77
C ASP A 177 -9.42 4.64 15.14
N GLU A 178 -9.00 4.83 13.88
CA GLU A 178 -8.05 3.95 13.20
C GLU A 178 -6.66 3.97 13.86
N ILE A 179 -6.14 5.14 14.27
CA ILE A 179 -4.89 5.25 15.02
C ILE A 179 -4.99 4.43 16.32
N ALA A 180 -6.09 4.56 17.07
CA ALA A 180 -6.29 3.83 18.30
C ALA A 180 -6.38 2.31 18.09
N ASP A 181 -6.97 1.85 16.97
CA ASP A 181 -6.99 0.43 16.61
C ASP A 181 -5.59 -0.12 16.35
N TYR A 182 -4.79 0.58 15.55
CA TYR A 182 -3.42 0.13 15.25
C TYR A 182 -2.49 0.21 16.46
N LEU A 183 -2.65 1.22 17.33
CA LEU A 183 -1.92 1.29 18.61
C LEU A 183 -2.27 0.12 19.52
N ASN A 184 -3.56 -0.16 19.69
CA ASN A 184 -4.00 -1.27 20.50
C ASN A 184 -3.50 -2.62 19.95
N ALA A 185 -3.49 -2.78 18.62
CA ALA A 185 -2.93 -3.97 17.98
C ALA A 185 -1.42 -4.10 18.22
N MET A 186 -0.68 -3.00 18.07
CA MET A 186 0.78 -2.94 18.29
C MET A 186 1.13 -3.27 19.76
N TYR A 187 0.50 -2.63 20.71
CA TYR A 187 0.76 -2.84 22.15
C TYR A 187 0.36 -4.24 22.59
N THR A 188 -0.78 -4.76 22.07
CA THR A 188 -1.21 -6.13 22.37
C THR A 188 -0.25 -7.17 21.81
N PHE A 189 0.33 -6.92 20.63
CA PHE A 189 1.33 -7.80 20.05
C PHE A 189 2.61 -7.80 20.90
N ALA A 190 3.07 -6.63 21.32
CA ALA A 190 4.28 -6.48 22.12
C ALA A 190 4.17 -7.10 23.53
N ASP A 191 2.98 -7.13 24.11
CA ASP A 191 2.73 -7.81 25.41
C ASP A 191 2.58 -9.34 25.27
N GLY A 192 2.95 -9.91 24.13
CA GLY A 192 2.75 -11.34 23.88
C GLY A 192 1.32 -11.72 23.54
N GLY A 193 0.46 -10.75 23.36
CA GLY A 193 -0.91 -10.74 22.82
C GLY A 193 -1.73 -12.02 22.88
N LYS A 194 -2.86 -12.05 22.22
CA LYS A 194 -3.81 -13.19 22.12
C LYS A 194 -3.22 -14.52 21.60
N TYR A 195 -1.97 -14.53 21.13
CA TYR A 195 -1.39 -15.66 20.42
C TYR A 195 -0.05 -16.04 21.05
N ASP A 196 0.01 -17.20 21.69
CA ASP A 196 1.21 -17.77 22.30
C ASP A 196 2.44 -17.78 21.35
N GLU A 197 2.21 -17.84 20.04
CA GLU A 197 3.28 -17.85 19.02
C GLU A 197 4.08 -16.54 18.95
N TYR A 198 3.56 -15.41 19.46
CA TYR A 198 4.24 -14.11 19.43
C TYR A 198 4.95 -13.77 20.75
N VAL A 199 4.71 -14.51 21.82
CA VAL A 199 5.42 -14.33 23.09
C VAL A 199 6.91 -14.58 22.88
N ASP A 200 7.25 -15.70 22.25
CA ASP A 200 8.64 -16.05 21.97
C ASP A 200 9.31 -15.01 21.05
N PHE A 201 8.57 -14.49 20.06
CA PHE A 201 9.09 -13.44 19.18
C PHE A 201 9.42 -12.18 19.98
N TYR A 202 8.49 -11.67 20.80
CA TYR A 202 8.70 -10.47 21.59
C TYR A 202 9.85 -10.64 22.59
N GLU A 203 9.95 -11.76 23.27
CA GLU A 203 11.05 -12.03 24.22
C GLU A 203 12.42 -12.01 23.52
N ASN A 204 12.51 -12.54 22.31
CA ASN A 204 13.76 -12.61 21.54
C ASN A 204 14.13 -11.29 20.86
N HIS A 205 13.13 -10.47 20.49
CA HIS A 205 13.30 -9.24 19.70
C HIS A 205 12.75 -8.00 20.43
N LYS A 206 12.81 -8.01 21.76
CA LYS A 206 12.24 -6.93 22.58
C LYS A 206 12.78 -5.55 22.21
N ASN A 207 14.07 -5.44 21.91
CA ASN A 207 14.69 -4.19 21.51
C ASN A 207 14.11 -3.61 20.19
N TRP A 208 13.73 -4.46 19.24
CA TRP A 208 13.08 -4.00 18.00
C TRP A 208 11.68 -3.43 18.28
N CYS A 209 10.91 -4.17 19.09
CA CYS A 209 9.56 -3.75 19.44
C CYS A 209 9.57 -2.48 20.32
N ASP A 210 10.47 -2.41 21.31
CA ASP A 210 10.57 -1.24 22.18
C ASP A 210 10.96 0.02 21.41
N SER A 211 11.96 -0.06 20.50
CA SER A 211 12.35 1.06 19.65
C SER A 211 11.21 1.52 18.73
N LEU A 212 10.49 0.58 18.12
CA LEU A 212 9.33 0.89 17.29
C LEU A 212 8.22 1.59 18.08
N MET A 213 7.96 1.12 19.32
CA MET A 213 6.95 1.72 20.18
C MET A 213 7.38 3.13 20.63
N GLU A 214 8.65 3.33 20.97
CA GLU A 214 9.17 4.65 21.34
C GLU A 214 9.02 5.65 20.19
N GLN A 215 9.39 5.28 18.97
CA GLN A 215 9.19 6.14 17.80
C GLN A 215 7.70 6.40 17.51
N THR A 216 6.82 5.41 17.73
CA THR A 216 5.38 5.61 17.58
C THR A 216 4.87 6.64 18.58
N GLU A 217 5.33 6.58 19.82
CA GLU A 217 4.96 7.52 20.89
C GLU A 217 5.49 8.94 20.60
N GLU A 218 6.71 9.07 20.06
CA GLU A 218 7.25 10.34 19.60
C GLU A 218 6.42 10.94 18.44
N LEU A 219 5.99 10.09 17.51
CA LEU A 219 5.10 10.48 16.40
C LEU A 219 3.75 10.99 16.93
N LEU A 220 3.14 10.31 17.90
CA LEU A 220 1.90 10.75 18.54
C LEU A 220 2.09 12.07 19.30
N GLN A 221 3.21 12.26 19.96
CA GLN A 221 3.54 13.53 20.60
C GLN A 221 3.64 14.65 19.58
N ALA A 222 4.35 14.40 18.46
CA ALA A 222 4.60 15.41 17.44
C ALA A 222 3.35 15.83 16.67
N TYR A 223 2.48 14.87 16.33
CA TYR A 223 1.33 15.13 15.44
C TYR A 223 -0.01 15.23 16.16
N MET A 224 -0.18 14.48 17.27
CA MET A 224 -1.43 14.46 18.02
C MET A 224 -1.34 15.24 19.34
N GLY A 225 -0.13 15.66 19.75
CA GLY A 225 0.08 16.42 20.98
C GLY A 225 -0.06 15.62 22.27
N VAL A 226 0.14 14.32 22.21
CA VAL A 226 0.12 13.44 23.39
C VAL A 226 1.19 13.87 24.38
N ASP A 227 0.85 13.91 25.67
CA ASP A 227 1.78 14.34 26.73
C ASP A 227 2.98 13.39 26.82
N SER A 228 4.19 13.95 26.69
CA SER A 228 5.45 13.19 26.78
C SER A 228 5.60 12.41 28.09
N ARG A 229 4.92 12.83 29.18
CA ARG A 229 4.95 12.11 30.46
C ARG A 229 4.18 10.79 30.40
N MET A 230 3.11 10.71 29.61
CA MET A 230 2.38 9.46 29.40
C MET A 230 3.22 8.46 28.62
N ASN A 231 3.98 8.94 27.63
CA ASN A 231 4.90 8.13 26.86
C ASN A 231 6.05 7.63 27.75
N ALA A 232 6.73 8.53 28.45
CA ALA A 232 7.87 8.19 29.31
C ALA A 232 7.51 7.24 30.47
N SER A 233 6.28 7.27 30.97
CA SER A 233 5.79 6.34 32.01
C SER A 233 5.32 5.00 31.45
N GLY A 234 5.15 4.86 30.13
CA GLY A 234 4.54 3.71 29.48
C GLY A 234 3.05 3.52 29.83
N GLU A 235 2.40 4.54 30.36
CA GLU A 235 0.97 4.49 30.70
C GLU A 235 0.11 4.34 29.45
N ILE A 236 0.48 4.98 28.35
CA ILE A 236 -0.25 4.92 27.07
C ILE A 236 -0.37 3.48 26.55
N ARG A 237 0.65 2.64 26.78
CA ARG A 237 0.68 1.23 26.36
C ARG A 237 -0.32 0.34 27.10
N LYS A 238 -0.83 0.79 28.25
CA LYS A 238 -1.76 0.04 29.10
C LYS A 238 -3.21 0.41 28.86
N LEU A 239 -3.46 1.43 28.04
CA LEU A 239 -4.79 1.92 27.78
C LEU A 239 -5.53 0.97 26.83
N SER A 240 -6.80 0.77 27.11
CA SER A 240 -7.72 0.14 26.14
C SER A 240 -7.94 1.03 24.93
N LYS A 241 -8.43 0.47 23.81
CA LYS A 241 -8.77 1.24 22.61
C LYS A 241 -9.63 2.47 22.92
N GLY A 242 -10.67 2.30 23.75
CA GLY A 242 -11.56 3.41 24.11
C GLY A 242 -10.87 4.53 24.90
N GLU A 243 -9.97 4.19 25.78
CA GLU A 243 -9.16 5.15 26.53
C GLU A 243 -8.14 5.84 25.61
N LEU A 244 -7.54 5.12 24.67
CA LEU A 244 -6.66 5.70 23.64
C LEU A 244 -7.39 6.75 22.81
N ILE A 245 -8.61 6.48 22.35
CA ILE A 245 -9.43 7.46 21.62
C ILE A 245 -9.61 8.74 22.45
N VAL A 246 -10.00 8.60 23.72
CA VAL A 246 -10.22 9.76 24.61
C VAL A 246 -8.94 10.59 24.78
N VAL A 247 -7.80 9.92 24.96
CA VAL A 247 -6.49 10.61 25.08
C VAL A 247 -6.12 11.32 23.79
N LEU A 248 -6.24 10.65 22.64
CA LEU A 248 -5.88 11.21 21.33
C LEU A 248 -6.78 12.41 20.98
N GLU A 249 -8.11 12.28 21.14
CA GLU A 249 -9.04 13.39 20.93
C GLU A 249 -8.77 14.58 21.87
N GLY A 250 -8.54 14.28 23.16
CA GLY A 250 -8.25 15.30 24.16
C GLY A 250 -6.97 16.07 23.86
N SER A 251 -5.91 15.35 23.50
CA SER A 251 -4.62 15.95 23.14
C SER A 251 -4.70 16.76 21.86
N TYR A 252 -5.39 16.23 20.82
CA TYR A 252 -5.60 16.93 19.56
C TYR A 252 -6.35 18.25 19.74
N LYS A 253 -7.46 18.24 20.51
CA LYS A 253 -8.26 19.44 20.81
C LYS A 253 -7.50 20.48 21.64
N GLN A 254 -6.60 20.06 22.52
CA GLN A 254 -5.75 21.00 23.30
C GLN A 254 -4.69 21.67 22.43
N ASN A 255 -4.21 21.02 21.38
CA ASN A 255 -3.24 21.60 20.44
C ASN A 255 -3.89 22.55 19.43
N GLU A 256 -5.21 22.66 19.39
CA GLU A 256 -5.93 23.63 18.54
C GLU A 256 -6.05 25.02 19.19
N LEU A 257 -5.73 25.16 20.47
CA LEU A 257 -5.74 26.42 21.22
C LEU A 257 -4.36 27.08 21.22
#